data_28593e918cbee3d2163980e41a8675da
#
_entry.id   28593e918cbee3d2163980e41a8675da
#
_cell.length_a   1.000
_cell.length_b   1.000
_cell.length_c   1.000
_cell.angle_alpha   90.00
_cell.angle_beta   90.00
_cell.angle_gamma   90.00
#
_symmetry.space_group_name_H-M   'P 1'
#
loop_
_entity.id
_entity.type
_entity.pdbx_description
1 polymer ?
#
loop_
_entity_poly.entity_id
_entity_poly.type
_entity_poly.pdbx_seq_one_letter_code
_entity_poly.pdbx_strand_id
1 'polypeptide(L)'
;MENKGLLFIPDISGFTRFVNETEINHSRLIIQELLEILINSNQIGLEVSEIEGDAILFYKFGKSPDLEELYKQVEKMFCEFHSHLNAYDQLRYCYCTACTSAINLTLKIITHYGEFTGYNVKNFSKLIGKDIIVAHQLLKNDIDQHEYWLVTKSLLPDDLPAMLTKWMKWNRSAKQTEAGDIPFHYTQLSELKNEISPVQYPQLEISKKVKMISVTKDYEADIIALFHATGDLNNRHRWQEGVKSIEEINHFLPRVGMRRRIVFENGNAVIYSSSYSYSPERIEFSETDENKKSTTHFLLEKTDNNKTRLTLDYYIKKNALSQFMFTLTQKKKMEESIHKSLLNLGEFVKEIRLPE
;
A
#
# COMPACT_ATOMS: atom_id res chain seq x y z
N MET A 1 -1.60 33.92 22.31
CA MET A 1 -1.72 32.81 21.32
C MET A 1 -0.54 32.95 20.39
N GLU A 2 0.20 31.87 20.16
CA GLU A 2 1.27 31.87 19.20
C GLU A 2 0.63 31.94 17.80
N ASN A 3 0.93 33.00 17.05
CA ASN A 3 0.39 33.20 15.70
C ASN A 3 1.44 32.88 14.64
N LYS A 4 2.49 32.13 14.99
CA LYS A 4 3.55 31.67 14.08
C LYS A 4 3.75 30.18 14.22
N GLY A 5 4.08 29.53 13.12
CA GLY A 5 4.32 28.10 13.11
C GLY A 5 4.82 27.58 11.79
N LEU A 6 5.13 26.30 11.79
CA LEU A 6 5.47 25.51 10.64
C LEU A 6 4.19 25.09 9.91
N LEU A 7 4.20 25.21 8.58
CA LEU A 7 3.31 24.55 7.65
C LEU A 7 4.10 23.50 6.89
N PHE A 8 3.60 22.29 6.84
CA PHE A 8 4.26 21.14 6.23
C PHE A 8 3.25 20.39 5.37
N ILE A 9 3.48 20.35 4.06
CA ILE A 9 2.51 19.80 3.10
C ILE A 9 3.17 18.71 2.26
N PRO A 10 3.01 17.42 2.59
CA PRO A 10 3.24 16.34 1.65
C PRO A 10 2.09 16.28 0.64
N ASP A 11 2.43 16.07 -0.64
CA ASP A 11 1.48 16.02 -1.76
C ASP A 11 1.89 14.88 -2.71
N ILE A 12 0.93 13.99 -3.00
CA ILE A 12 1.16 12.81 -3.83
C ILE A 12 1.14 13.22 -5.30
N SER A 13 2.30 13.33 -5.91
CA SER A 13 2.42 13.68 -7.31
C SER A 13 1.98 12.54 -8.23
N GLY A 14 1.33 12.88 -9.33
CA GLY A 14 0.72 11.92 -10.27
C GLY A 14 -0.72 11.56 -9.94
N PHE A 15 -1.27 12.04 -8.83
CA PHE A 15 -2.62 11.74 -8.34
C PHE A 15 -3.72 12.00 -9.37
N THR A 16 -3.75 13.18 -9.97
CA THR A 16 -4.80 13.55 -10.94
C THR A 16 -4.85 12.57 -12.12
N ARG A 17 -3.68 12.24 -12.68
CA ARG A 17 -3.58 11.25 -13.75
C ARG A 17 -4.02 9.87 -13.26
N PHE A 18 -3.53 9.44 -12.10
CA PHE A 18 -3.84 8.17 -11.49
C PHE A 18 -5.37 7.99 -11.32
N VAL A 19 -6.07 8.96 -10.73
CA VAL A 19 -7.52 8.88 -10.51
C VAL A 19 -8.33 8.91 -11.82
N ASN A 20 -7.86 9.66 -12.83
CA ASN A 20 -8.56 9.76 -14.11
C ASN A 20 -8.40 8.51 -15.00
N GLU A 21 -7.28 7.81 -14.88
CA GLU A 21 -6.93 6.68 -15.76
C GLU A 21 -7.17 5.30 -15.12
N THR A 22 -7.63 5.23 -13.85
CA THR A 22 -7.77 3.97 -13.12
C THR A 22 -9.15 3.74 -12.51
N GLU A 23 -9.40 2.51 -12.12
CA GLU A 23 -10.67 2.10 -11.48
C GLU A 23 -10.80 2.68 -10.08
N ILE A 24 -11.94 3.32 -9.80
CA ILE A 24 -12.19 4.05 -8.55
C ILE A 24 -12.10 3.17 -7.28
N ASN A 25 -12.46 1.88 -7.39
CA ASN A 25 -12.52 1.01 -6.21
C ASN A 25 -11.15 0.82 -5.57
N HIS A 26 -10.13 0.45 -6.35
CA HIS A 26 -8.78 0.25 -5.82
C HIS A 26 -7.98 1.53 -5.73
N SER A 27 -8.15 2.49 -6.67
CA SER A 27 -7.46 3.79 -6.59
C SER A 27 -7.77 4.52 -5.27
N ARG A 28 -9.04 4.55 -4.87
CA ARG A 28 -9.46 5.13 -3.58
C ARG A 28 -8.73 4.49 -2.39
N LEU A 29 -8.64 3.16 -2.36
CA LEU A 29 -8.00 2.43 -1.26
C LEU A 29 -6.47 2.64 -1.25
N ILE A 30 -5.84 2.71 -2.42
CA ILE A 30 -4.41 3.02 -2.55
C ILE A 30 -4.11 4.40 -1.98
N ILE A 31 -4.87 5.42 -2.38
CA ILE A 31 -4.67 6.77 -1.89
C ILE A 31 -4.93 6.85 -0.38
N GLN A 32 -5.98 6.19 0.12
CA GLN A 32 -6.24 6.13 1.56
C GLN A 32 -5.05 5.55 2.33
N GLU A 33 -4.51 4.40 1.92
CA GLU A 33 -3.35 3.79 2.59
C GLU A 33 -2.11 4.71 2.52
N LEU A 34 -1.86 5.38 1.40
CA LEU A 34 -0.73 6.29 1.26
C LEU A 34 -0.85 7.53 2.17
N LEU A 35 -2.04 8.12 2.27
CA LEU A 35 -2.30 9.22 3.19
C LEU A 35 -2.15 8.80 4.66
N GLU A 36 -2.62 7.60 5.03
CA GLU A 36 -2.42 7.04 6.37
C GLU A 36 -0.93 6.84 6.70
N ILE A 37 -0.11 6.42 5.72
CA ILE A 37 1.34 6.30 5.90
C ILE A 37 1.97 7.67 6.15
N LEU A 38 1.59 8.69 5.39
CA LEU A 38 2.09 10.06 5.59
C LEU A 38 1.74 10.57 7.01
N ILE A 39 0.52 10.31 7.50
CA ILE A 39 0.12 10.68 8.86
C ILE A 39 0.93 9.92 9.91
N ASN A 40 1.09 8.61 9.74
CA ASN A 40 1.79 7.74 10.69
C ASN A 40 3.32 7.98 10.71
N SER A 41 3.88 8.51 9.63
CA SER A 41 5.31 8.86 9.54
C SER A 41 5.68 10.14 10.29
N ASN A 42 4.71 10.85 10.85
CA ASN A 42 4.95 12.06 11.64
C ASN A 42 5.72 11.76 12.93
N GLN A 43 6.88 12.38 13.10
CA GLN A 43 7.74 12.19 14.28
C GLN A 43 8.06 13.49 15.02
N ILE A 44 7.78 14.66 14.43
CA ILE A 44 8.07 15.97 15.03
C ILE A 44 6.84 16.63 15.68
N GLY A 45 5.74 15.87 15.83
CA GLY A 45 4.52 16.35 16.49
C GLY A 45 3.74 17.37 15.65
N LEU A 46 3.63 17.13 14.34
CA LEU A 46 2.75 17.91 13.47
C LEU A 46 1.28 17.55 13.74
N GLU A 47 0.41 18.53 13.67
CA GLU A 47 -1.04 18.35 13.73
C GLU A 47 -1.63 18.41 12.32
N VAL A 48 -2.63 17.58 12.04
CA VAL A 48 -3.36 17.61 10.75
C VAL A 48 -4.41 18.71 10.81
N SER A 49 -4.34 19.67 9.90
CA SER A 49 -5.39 20.68 9.70
C SER A 49 -6.47 20.19 8.76
N GLU A 50 -6.06 19.68 7.60
CA GLU A 50 -6.98 19.19 6.57
C GLU A 50 -6.29 18.25 5.59
N ILE A 51 -7.10 17.45 4.88
CA ILE A 51 -6.69 16.59 3.78
C ILE A 51 -7.44 17.07 2.54
N GLU A 52 -6.73 17.47 1.50
CA GLU A 52 -7.29 17.97 0.24
C GLU A 52 -6.85 17.04 -0.91
N GLY A 53 -7.70 16.05 -1.22
CA GLY A 53 -7.41 15.09 -2.28
C GLY A 53 -6.17 14.23 -1.98
N ASP A 54 -5.05 14.62 -2.51
CA ASP A 54 -3.74 13.96 -2.44
C ASP A 54 -2.73 14.66 -1.52
N ALA A 55 -3.11 15.78 -0.91
CA ALA A 55 -2.26 16.55 -0.02
C ALA A 55 -2.78 16.59 1.41
N ILE A 56 -1.87 16.65 2.37
CA ILE A 56 -2.17 16.85 3.78
C ILE A 56 -1.54 18.15 4.24
N LEU A 57 -2.35 19.07 4.74
CA LEU A 57 -1.86 20.26 5.42
C LEU A 57 -1.60 19.93 6.89
N PHE A 58 -0.34 19.75 7.23
CA PHE A 58 0.11 19.70 8.62
C PHE A 58 0.56 21.07 9.11
N TYR A 59 0.43 21.30 10.41
CA TYR A 59 0.95 22.49 11.07
C TYR A 59 1.54 22.17 12.45
N LYS A 60 2.39 23.09 12.93
CA LYS A 60 2.89 23.07 14.30
C LYS A 60 3.15 24.51 14.75
N PHE A 61 2.41 24.99 15.74
CA PHE A 61 2.67 26.30 16.33
C PHE A 61 3.98 26.29 17.14
N GLY A 62 4.60 27.46 17.23
CA GLY A 62 5.80 27.68 18.01
C GLY A 62 7.00 28.15 17.18
N LYS A 63 8.20 27.91 17.68
CA LYS A 63 9.44 28.30 17.02
C LYS A 63 9.69 27.55 15.71
N SER A 64 10.40 28.20 14.81
CA SER A 64 10.91 27.53 13.59
C SER A 64 11.74 26.32 14.00
N PRO A 65 11.47 25.13 13.44
CA PRO A 65 12.28 23.94 13.67
C PRO A 65 13.68 24.13 13.07
N ASP A 66 14.62 23.37 13.59
CA ASP A 66 15.93 23.21 12.94
C ASP A 66 15.76 22.51 11.60
N LEU A 67 16.53 22.95 10.59
CA LEU A 67 16.48 22.39 9.26
C LEU A 67 16.89 20.91 9.21
N GLU A 68 17.78 20.46 10.09
CA GLU A 68 18.15 19.04 10.20
C GLU A 68 17.02 18.19 10.79
N GLU A 69 16.29 18.71 11.79
CA GLU A 69 15.11 18.04 12.36
C GLU A 69 14.03 17.92 11.27
N LEU A 70 13.82 19.00 10.51
CA LEU A 70 12.86 19.03 9.44
C LEU A 70 13.23 18.07 8.30
N TYR A 71 14.51 17.99 7.96
CA TYR A 71 15.02 17.02 6.98
C TYR A 71 14.73 15.57 7.40
N LYS A 72 15.00 15.21 8.65
CA LYS A 72 14.72 13.86 9.16
C LYS A 72 13.23 13.50 9.04
N GLN A 73 12.35 14.48 9.24
CA GLN A 73 10.91 14.27 9.01
C GLN A 73 10.60 14.04 7.52
N VAL A 74 11.19 14.85 6.63
CA VAL A 74 11.05 14.71 5.18
C VAL A 74 11.56 13.35 4.70
N GLU A 75 12.79 13.00 5.08
CA GLU A 75 13.43 11.72 4.73
C GLU A 75 12.58 10.53 5.17
N LYS A 76 12.14 10.49 6.44
CA LYS A 76 11.30 9.43 6.95
C LYS A 76 10.00 9.30 6.14
N MET A 77 9.29 10.40 5.93
CA MET A 77 8.02 10.40 5.25
C MET A 77 8.16 9.94 3.78
N PHE A 78 9.20 10.43 3.09
CA PHE A 78 9.52 10.03 1.72
C PHE A 78 9.90 8.55 1.61
N CYS A 79 10.79 8.08 2.48
CA CYS A 79 11.23 6.68 2.48
C CYS A 79 10.11 5.71 2.83
N GLU A 80 9.28 6.02 3.82
CA GLU A 80 8.14 5.18 4.19
C GLU A 80 7.07 5.11 3.08
N PHE A 81 6.79 6.25 2.42
CA PHE A 81 5.89 6.31 1.27
C PHE A 81 6.37 5.39 0.13
N HIS A 82 7.62 5.54 -0.31
CA HIS A 82 8.17 4.73 -1.40
C HIS A 82 8.43 3.28 -1.02
N SER A 83 8.80 3.00 0.23
CA SER A 83 8.90 1.64 0.75
C SER A 83 7.56 0.91 0.67
N HIS A 84 6.47 1.60 1.00
CA HIS A 84 5.13 1.03 0.89
C HIS A 84 4.74 0.75 -0.57
N LEU A 85 4.99 1.70 -1.48
CA LEU A 85 4.72 1.50 -2.91
C LEU A 85 5.50 0.31 -3.49
N ASN A 86 6.80 0.20 -3.17
CA ASN A 86 7.63 -0.92 -3.59
C ASN A 86 7.11 -2.26 -3.03
N ALA A 87 6.76 -2.28 -1.74
CA ALA A 87 6.21 -3.48 -1.11
C ALA A 87 4.86 -3.85 -1.72
N TYR A 88 4.01 -2.86 -1.98
CA TYR A 88 2.71 -3.10 -2.60
C TYR A 88 2.87 -3.66 -4.02
N ASP A 89 3.70 -3.04 -4.86
CA ASP A 89 3.93 -3.50 -6.23
C ASP A 89 4.42 -4.95 -6.31
N GLN A 90 5.31 -5.34 -5.40
CA GLN A 90 5.90 -6.68 -5.39
C GLN A 90 5.03 -7.76 -4.71
N LEU A 91 4.15 -7.37 -3.78
CA LEU A 91 3.37 -8.33 -2.96
C LEU A 91 1.87 -8.30 -3.27
N ARG A 92 1.41 -7.50 -4.23
CA ARG A 92 0.00 -7.40 -4.61
C ARG A 92 -0.49 -8.65 -5.35
N TYR A 93 -1.75 -8.97 -5.18
CA TYR A 93 -2.46 -10.04 -5.88
C TYR A 93 -3.41 -9.51 -6.95
N CYS A 94 -3.54 -8.20 -7.08
CA CYS A 94 -4.40 -7.56 -8.08
C CYS A 94 -3.58 -6.93 -9.20
N TYR A 95 -4.01 -7.13 -10.43
CA TYR A 95 -3.39 -6.60 -11.65
C TYR A 95 -4.26 -5.60 -12.40
N CYS A 96 -5.28 -5.01 -11.73
CA CYS A 96 -6.05 -3.90 -12.32
C CYS A 96 -5.17 -2.67 -12.55
N THR A 97 -5.64 -1.74 -13.38
CA THR A 97 -4.86 -0.55 -13.79
C THR A 97 -4.42 0.28 -12.58
N ALA A 98 -5.29 0.47 -11.57
CA ALA A 98 -4.93 1.18 -10.34
C ALA A 98 -3.78 0.49 -9.61
N CYS A 99 -3.85 -0.83 -9.41
CA CYS A 99 -2.85 -1.58 -8.66
C CYS A 99 -1.50 -1.65 -9.36
N THR A 100 -1.48 -1.73 -10.69
CA THR A 100 -0.23 -1.79 -11.48
C THR A 100 0.43 -0.43 -11.67
N SER A 101 -0.36 0.66 -11.70
CA SER A 101 0.16 2.01 -11.89
C SER A 101 0.51 2.75 -10.59
N ALA A 102 0.12 2.21 -9.43
CA ALA A 102 0.39 2.82 -8.13
C ALA A 102 1.88 3.13 -7.89
N ILE A 103 2.78 2.28 -8.40
CA ILE A 103 4.25 2.47 -8.29
C ILE A 103 4.76 3.76 -8.96
N ASN A 104 3.97 4.35 -9.86
CA ASN A 104 4.31 5.59 -10.54
C ASN A 104 3.95 6.85 -9.74
N LEU A 105 3.25 6.70 -8.61
CA LEU A 105 2.98 7.80 -7.69
C LEU A 105 4.28 8.21 -6.99
N THR A 106 4.44 9.50 -6.78
CA THR A 106 5.62 10.07 -6.13
C THR A 106 5.23 11.08 -5.06
N LEU A 107 6.19 11.56 -4.28
CA LEU A 107 5.93 12.47 -3.17
C LEU A 107 6.75 13.75 -3.31
N LYS A 108 6.09 14.90 -3.27
CA LYS A 108 6.72 16.20 -3.04
C LYS A 108 6.33 16.72 -1.67
N ILE A 109 7.23 17.46 -1.04
CA ILE A 109 7.01 18.01 0.31
C ILE A 109 7.32 19.51 0.29
N ILE A 110 6.38 20.31 0.79
CA ILE A 110 6.52 21.77 0.89
C ILE A 110 6.55 22.16 2.35
N THR A 111 7.52 22.98 2.72
CA THR A 111 7.69 23.49 4.08
C THR A 111 7.78 25.01 4.09
N HIS A 112 7.01 25.62 4.95
CA HIS A 112 6.94 27.05 5.12
C HIS A 112 6.79 27.41 6.61
N TYR A 113 7.40 28.49 7.05
CA TYR A 113 7.21 29.01 8.39
C TYR A 113 6.69 30.44 8.31
N GLY A 114 5.56 30.70 8.96
CA GLY A 114 4.89 31.98 8.84
C GLY A 114 3.83 32.23 9.89
N GLU A 115 3.00 33.25 9.66
CA GLU A 115 1.93 33.71 10.56
C GLU A 115 0.56 33.19 10.10
N PHE A 116 -0.09 32.46 11.00
CA PHE A 116 -1.45 31.95 10.83
C PHE A 116 -2.10 31.69 12.19
N THR A 117 -3.43 31.54 12.21
CA THR A 117 -4.18 31.22 13.42
C THR A 117 -5.31 30.26 13.11
N GLY A 118 -5.82 29.59 14.14
CA GLY A 118 -6.98 28.72 14.03
C GLY A 118 -8.29 29.46 14.27
N TYR A 119 -9.35 29.01 13.62
CA TYR A 119 -10.73 29.41 13.91
C TYR A 119 -11.66 28.20 13.75
N ASN A 120 -12.84 28.29 14.37
CA ASN A 120 -13.82 27.21 14.31
C ASN A 120 -15.09 27.66 13.60
N VAL A 121 -15.61 26.80 12.76
CA VAL A 121 -16.95 26.90 12.17
C VAL A 121 -17.74 25.66 12.62
N LYS A 122 -18.60 25.82 13.61
CA LYS A 122 -19.26 24.70 14.31
C LYS A 122 -18.21 23.69 14.82
N ASN A 123 -18.23 22.46 14.34
CA ASN A 123 -17.32 21.40 14.76
C ASN A 123 -16.05 21.29 13.88
N PHE A 124 -15.88 22.20 12.92
CA PHE A 124 -14.73 22.20 12.02
C PHE A 124 -13.72 23.24 12.45
N SER A 125 -12.51 22.78 12.75
CA SER A 125 -11.35 23.66 12.96
C SER A 125 -10.67 23.95 11.63
N LYS A 126 -10.32 25.19 11.38
CA LYS A 126 -9.65 25.64 10.15
C LYS A 126 -8.54 26.62 10.50
N LEU A 127 -7.54 26.70 9.63
CA LEU A 127 -6.48 27.70 9.71
C LEU A 127 -6.76 28.87 8.78
N ILE A 128 -6.32 30.07 9.18
CA ILE A 128 -6.38 31.29 8.38
C ILE A 128 -5.11 32.11 8.57
N GLY A 129 -4.64 32.73 7.51
CA GLY A 129 -3.47 33.63 7.52
C GLY A 129 -2.91 33.80 6.12
N LYS A 130 -2.11 34.84 5.93
CA LYS A 130 -1.43 35.06 4.63
C LYS A 130 -0.52 33.90 4.25
N ASP A 131 0.12 33.29 5.25
CA ASP A 131 1.09 32.22 5.03
C ASP A 131 0.41 30.86 4.75
N ILE A 132 -0.86 30.66 5.09
CA ILE A 132 -1.68 29.55 4.58
C ILE A 132 -1.87 29.71 3.06
N ILE A 133 -2.18 30.92 2.57
CA ILE A 133 -2.33 31.19 1.15
C ILE A 133 -1.01 30.95 0.41
N VAL A 134 0.10 31.41 0.99
CA VAL A 134 1.46 31.18 0.45
C VAL A 134 1.73 29.68 0.31
N ALA A 135 1.47 28.88 1.35
CA ALA A 135 1.71 27.45 1.32
C ALA A 135 0.90 26.74 0.22
N HIS A 136 -0.39 27.07 0.07
CA HIS A 136 -1.23 26.53 -1.02
C HIS A 136 -0.78 26.98 -2.41
N GLN A 137 -0.30 28.23 -2.56
CA GLN A 137 0.24 28.70 -3.83
C GLN A 137 1.54 27.96 -4.22
N LEU A 138 2.38 27.60 -3.23
CA LEU A 138 3.59 26.83 -3.45
C LEU A 138 3.33 25.38 -3.91
N LEU A 139 2.16 24.82 -3.66
CA LEU A 139 1.75 23.52 -4.24
C LEU A 139 1.67 23.58 -5.77
N LYS A 140 1.29 24.72 -6.33
CA LYS A 140 1.14 24.98 -7.78
C LYS A 140 2.39 25.67 -8.35
N ASN A 141 3.57 25.14 -8.07
CA ASN A 141 4.84 25.66 -8.58
C ASN A 141 5.19 25.05 -9.95
N ASP A 142 6.24 25.58 -10.57
CA ASP A 142 6.67 25.24 -11.93
C ASP A 142 7.94 24.37 -11.92
N ILE A 143 8.16 23.53 -10.89
CA ILE A 143 9.27 22.57 -10.83
C ILE A 143 8.89 21.35 -11.68
N ASP A 144 9.68 21.05 -12.71
CA ASP A 144 9.41 19.94 -13.66
C ASP A 144 9.48 18.55 -13.02
N GLN A 145 10.34 18.37 -12.02
CA GLN A 145 10.47 17.09 -11.30
C GLN A 145 9.50 17.03 -10.14
N HIS A 146 8.95 15.85 -9.89
CA HIS A 146 7.84 15.66 -8.96
C HIS A 146 8.23 15.01 -7.62
N GLU A 147 9.53 14.86 -7.36
CA GLU A 147 10.08 14.27 -6.13
C GLU A 147 11.04 15.23 -5.47
N TYR A 148 10.52 16.22 -4.77
CA TYR A 148 11.36 17.28 -4.21
C TYR A 148 10.89 17.72 -2.81
N TRP A 149 11.82 18.27 -2.06
CA TRP A 149 11.55 19.05 -0.88
C TRP A 149 11.73 20.53 -1.20
N LEU A 150 10.68 21.33 -1.01
CA LEU A 150 10.66 22.77 -1.17
C LEU A 150 10.67 23.43 0.21
N VAL A 151 11.57 24.41 0.38
CA VAL A 151 11.76 25.15 1.63
C VAL A 151 11.73 26.64 1.33
N THR A 152 10.87 27.39 2.01
CA THR A 152 10.85 28.83 1.88
C THR A 152 11.98 29.50 2.65
N LYS A 153 12.33 30.72 2.28
CA LYS A 153 13.42 31.48 2.89
C LYS A 153 13.28 31.63 4.42
N SER A 154 12.06 31.62 4.94
CA SER A 154 11.79 31.74 6.38
C SER A 154 12.30 30.56 7.23
N LEU A 155 12.59 29.42 6.60
CA LEU A 155 13.14 28.21 7.24
C LEU A 155 14.63 28.00 6.98
N LEU A 156 15.21 28.74 6.05
CA LEU A 156 16.61 28.55 5.65
C LEU A 156 17.53 29.40 6.52
N PRO A 157 18.56 28.81 7.15
CA PRO A 157 19.63 29.57 7.76
C PRO A 157 20.50 30.27 6.70
N ASP A 158 21.30 31.24 7.11
CA ASP A 158 22.23 31.93 6.21
C ASP A 158 23.24 30.96 5.60
N ASP A 159 23.72 29.99 6.41
CA ASP A 159 24.58 28.89 5.98
C ASP A 159 23.86 27.56 6.14
N LEU A 160 23.77 26.76 5.06
CA LEU A 160 23.16 25.44 5.07
C LEU A 160 24.04 24.45 5.89
N PRO A 161 23.43 23.61 6.74
CA PRO A 161 24.14 22.57 7.48
C PRO A 161 24.94 21.66 6.53
N ALA A 162 26.18 21.33 6.90
CA ALA A 162 27.08 20.50 6.08
C ALA A 162 26.46 19.13 5.72
N MET A 163 25.63 18.55 6.61
CA MET A 163 24.89 17.31 6.36
C MET A 163 23.96 17.44 5.13
N LEU A 164 23.29 18.59 4.99
CA LEU A 164 22.33 18.85 3.90
C LEU A 164 23.00 19.27 2.59
N THR A 165 24.28 19.59 2.59
CA THR A 165 25.03 19.95 1.38
C THR A 165 25.82 18.77 0.81
N LYS A 166 25.95 17.66 1.54
CA LYS A 166 26.79 16.51 1.17
C LYS A 166 26.32 15.83 -0.11
N TRP A 167 25.01 15.64 -0.29
CA TRP A 167 24.42 15.02 -1.47
C TRP A 167 23.29 15.86 -2.10
N MET A 168 22.64 16.74 -1.33
CA MET A 168 21.55 17.57 -1.81
C MET A 168 22.06 18.71 -2.69
N LYS A 169 21.50 18.77 -3.88
CA LYS A 169 21.72 19.91 -4.82
C LYS A 169 20.58 20.90 -4.66
N TRP A 170 20.86 22.00 -3.97
CA TRP A 170 19.88 23.04 -3.74
C TRP A 170 19.75 23.98 -4.94
N ASN A 171 18.54 24.10 -5.44
CA ASN A 171 18.15 25.04 -6.50
C ASN A 171 17.37 26.19 -5.89
N ARG A 172 17.45 27.38 -6.52
CA ARG A 172 16.67 28.57 -6.16
C ARG A 172 15.64 28.83 -7.21
N SER A 173 14.43 29.19 -6.79
CA SER A 173 13.34 29.61 -7.68
C SER A 173 12.37 30.52 -6.91
N ALA A 174 11.36 31.02 -7.61
CA ALA A 174 10.29 31.78 -6.99
C ALA A 174 8.96 31.48 -7.68
N LYS A 175 7.88 31.46 -6.89
CA LYS A 175 6.52 31.40 -7.43
C LYS A 175 6.00 32.82 -7.63
N GLN A 176 5.65 33.17 -8.84
CA GLN A 176 4.98 34.43 -9.15
C GLN A 176 3.53 34.40 -8.70
N THR A 177 3.11 35.42 -7.98
CA THR A 177 1.74 35.61 -7.51
C THR A 177 1.29 37.04 -7.68
N GLU A 178 0.01 37.30 -7.59
CA GLU A 178 -0.52 38.70 -7.67
C GLU A 178 0.01 39.57 -6.51
N ALA A 179 0.40 38.99 -5.38
CA ALA A 179 0.95 39.66 -4.21
C ALA A 179 2.48 39.84 -4.27
N GLY A 180 3.12 39.40 -5.36
CA GLY A 180 4.57 39.40 -5.56
C GLY A 180 5.17 38.00 -5.60
N ASP A 181 6.49 37.95 -5.77
CA ASP A 181 7.22 36.69 -5.85
C ASP A 181 7.46 36.05 -4.47
N ILE A 182 7.23 34.76 -4.38
CA ILE A 182 7.52 33.94 -3.19
C ILE A 182 8.82 33.18 -3.46
N PRO A 183 9.98 33.62 -2.93
CA PRO A 183 11.24 32.93 -3.15
C PRO A 183 11.33 31.65 -2.30
N PHE A 184 11.85 30.60 -2.91
CA PHE A 184 12.07 29.30 -2.25
C PHE A 184 13.34 28.61 -2.76
N HIS A 185 13.78 27.61 -2.01
CA HIS A 185 14.79 26.66 -2.44
C HIS A 185 14.16 25.28 -2.52
N TYR A 186 14.70 24.42 -3.37
CA TYR A 186 14.27 23.04 -3.45
C TYR A 186 15.43 22.10 -3.76
N THR A 187 15.28 20.86 -3.33
CA THR A 187 16.21 19.78 -3.63
C THR A 187 15.44 18.53 -4.04
N GLN A 188 16.02 17.72 -4.93
CA GLN A 188 15.44 16.46 -5.33
C GLN A 188 15.63 15.41 -4.23
N LEU A 189 14.62 14.55 -4.03
CA LEU A 189 14.62 13.50 -3.03
C LEU A 189 14.84 12.10 -3.62
N SER A 190 14.92 11.97 -4.95
CA SER A 190 14.99 10.69 -5.64
C SER A 190 16.16 9.81 -5.19
N GLU A 191 17.28 10.41 -4.77
CA GLU A 191 18.43 9.66 -4.24
C GLU A 191 18.11 8.88 -2.96
N LEU A 192 17.13 9.33 -2.16
CA LEU A 192 16.68 8.63 -0.95
C LEU A 192 16.06 7.25 -1.25
N LYS A 193 15.61 7.01 -2.48
CA LYS A 193 15.14 5.68 -2.88
C LYS A 193 16.20 4.61 -2.77
N ASN A 194 17.48 4.97 -2.87
CA ASN A 194 18.60 4.05 -2.70
C ASN A 194 18.78 3.57 -1.24
N GLU A 195 18.24 4.32 -0.28
CA GLU A 195 18.27 3.96 1.15
C GLU A 195 17.13 3.00 1.53
N ILE A 196 16.17 2.77 0.63
CA ILE A 196 15.03 1.89 0.89
C ILE A 196 15.49 0.44 0.81
N SER A 197 15.28 -0.30 1.89
CA SER A 197 15.60 -1.72 1.93
C SER A 197 14.78 -2.52 0.91
N PRO A 198 15.38 -3.51 0.25
CA PRO A 198 14.66 -4.40 -0.66
C PRO A 198 13.50 -5.11 0.04
N VAL A 199 12.41 -5.31 -0.68
CA VAL A 199 11.24 -6.04 -0.17
C VAL A 199 11.62 -7.49 0.09
N GLN A 200 11.31 -7.97 1.29
CA GLN A 200 11.49 -9.38 1.63
C GLN A 200 10.21 -10.16 1.31
N TYR A 201 10.33 -11.16 0.44
CA TYR A 201 9.23 -12.06 0.13
C TYR A 201 9.03 -13.06 1.27
N PRO A 202 7.88 -13.08 1.91
CA PRO A 202 7.57 -14.11 2.91
C PRO A 202 7.59 -15.49 2.27
N GLN A 203 8.41 -16.38 2.80
CA GLN A 203 8.53 -17.75 2.32
C GLN A 203 7.53 -18.68 3.02
N LEU A 204 7.10 -19.72 2.31
CA LEU A 204 6.25 -20.75 2.89
C LEU A 204 7.00 -21.52 3.98
N GLU A 205 6.58 -21.35 5.22
CA GLU A 205 7.17 -22.07 6.36
C GLU A 205 6.45 -23.44 6.57
N ILE A 206 7.03 -24.50 6.04
CA ILE A 206 6.47 -25.87 6.11
C ILE A 206 7.23 -26.82 7.05
N SER A 207 8.36 -26.39 7.62
CA SER A 207 9.23 -27.25 8.45
C SER A 207 8.50 -27.93 9.63
N LYS A 208 7.48 -27.25 10.18
CA LYS A 208 6.64 -27.73 11.29
C LYS A 208 5.25 -28.21 10.84
N LYS A 209 5.05 -28.47 9.56
CA LYS A 209 3.77 -28.87 8.97
C LYS A 209 3.89 -30.18 8.20
N VAL A 210 2.76 -30.83 8.01
CA VAL A 210 2.64 -32.08 7.23
C VAL A 210 1.55 -31.91 6.19
N LYS A 211 1.85 -32.28 4.95
CA LYS A 211 0.90 -32.29 3.84
C LYS A 211 -0.12 -33.41 4.05
N MET A 212 -1.38 -33.05 4.12
CA MET A 212 -2.49 -33.98 4.33
C MET A 212 -3.28 -34.25 3.05
N ILE A 213 -3.41 -33.24 2.19
CA ILE A 213 -4.16 -33.32 0.94
C ILE A 213 -3.32 -32.64 -0.15
N SER A 214 -3.39 -33.20 -1.37
CA SER A 214 -2.82 -32.59 -2.58
C SER A 214 -3.79 -32.86 -3.72
N VAL A 215 -4.28 -31.78 -4.36
CA VAL A 215 -5.18 -31.87 -5.51
C VAL A 215 -4.65 -31.03 -6.63
N THR A 216 -4.58 -31.57 -7.83
CA THR A 216 -4.11 -30.88 -9.04
C THR A 216 -5.22 -30.84 -10.08
N LYS A 217 -5.36 -29.71 -10.76
CA LYS A 217 -6.30 -29.52 -11.88
C LYS A 217 -5.74 -28.59 -12.93
N ASP A 218 -5.96 -28.93 -14.20
CA ASP A 218 -5.63 -28.08 -15.34
C ASP A 218 -6.81 -27.20 -15.74
N TYR A 219 -6.53 -25.94 -16.10
CA TYR A 219 -7.51 -24.94 -16.52
C TYR A 219 -7.11 -24.37 -17.88
N GLU A 220 -8.11 -24.16 -18.73
CA GLU A 220 -7.99 -23.39 -19.99
C GLU A 220 -8.07 -21.89 -19.65
N ALA A 221 -7.02 -21.37 -18.99
CA ALA A 221 -6.96 -19.99 -18.53
C ALA A 221 -5.51 -19.51 -18.44
N ASP A 222 -5.31 -18.22 -18.69
CA ASP A 222 -4.03 -17.54 -18.42
C ASP A 222 -3.68 -17.60 -16.95
N ILE A 223 -2.38 -17.71 -16.64
CA ILE A 223 -1.87 -17.87 -15.28
C ILE A 223 -2.24 -16.66 -14.39
N ILE A 224 -2.25 -15.43 -14.93
CA ILE A 224 -2.62 -14.22 -14.19
C ILE A 224 -4.12 -14.19 -13.89
N ALA A 225 -4.97 -14.58 -14.86
CA ALA A 225 -6.41 -14.67 -14.64
C ALA A 225 -6.75 -15.70 -13.56
N LEU A 226 -6.12 -16.88 -13.61
CA LEU A 226 -6.31 -17.92 -12.60
C LEU A 226 -5.76 -17.49 -11.24
N PHE A 227 -4.62 -16.80 -11.20
CA PHE A 227 -4.08 -16.25 -9.97
C PHE A 227 -4.98 -15.19 -9.36
N HIS A 228 -5.52 -14.27 -10.17
CA HIS A 228 -6.47 -13.28 -9.69
C HIS A 228 -7.74 -13.92 -9.11
N ALA A 229 -8.27 -14.96 -9.77
CA ALA A 229 -9.44 -15.69 -9.28
C ALA A 229 -9.18 -16.41 -7.94
N THR A 230 -7.97 -16.97 -7.74
CA THR A 230 -7.62 -17.77 -6.55
C THR A 230 -7.02 -16.94 -5.43
N GLY A 231 -6.17 -15.96 -5.74
CA GLY A 231 -5.36 -15.21 -4.77
C GLY A 231 -6.13 -14.09 -4.08
N ASP A 232 -7.11 -13.47 -4.76
CA ASP A 232 -7.96 -12.48 -4.13
C ASP A 232 -9.00 -13.15 -3.22
N LEU A 233 -8.77 -13.05 -1.92
CA LEU A 233 -9.67 -13.61 -0.92
C LEU A 233 -11.11 -13.04 -1.02
N ASN A 234 -11.31 -11.84 -1.57
CA ASN A 234 -12.64 -11.27 -1.75
C ASN A 234 -13.49 -12.06 -2.76
N ASN A 235 -12.85 -12.79 -3.67
CA ASN A 235 -13.52 -13.67 -4.65
C ASN A 235 -13.85 -15.05 -4.09
N ARG A 236 -13.46 -15.38 -2.87
CA ARG A 236 -13.54 -16.72 -2.30
C ARG A 236 -14.97 -17.29 -2.28
N HIS A 237 -15.96 -16.46 -1.99
CA HIS A 237 -17.38 -16.85 -1.97
C HIS A 237 -17.93 -17.25 -3.36
N ARG A 238 -17.25 -16.90 -4.44
CA ARG A 238 -17.67 -17.20 -5.81
C ARG A 238 -17.30 -18.61 -6.28
N TRP A 239 -16.29 -19.21 -5.63
CA TRP A 239 -15.83 -20.52 -6.07
C TRP A 239 -15.59 -21.52 -4.94
N GLN A 240 -15.26 -21.11 -3.74
CA GLN A 240 -15.02 -22.05 -2.64
C GLN A 240 -16.33 -22.57 -2.05
N GLU A 241 -16.48 -23.90 -2.04
CA GLU A 241 -17.67 -24.57 -1.51
C GLU A 241 -17.93 -24.21 -0.07
N GLY A 242 -19.19 -23.88 0.26
CA GLY A 242 -19.65 -23.59 1.62
C GLY A 242 -19.32 -22.19 2.15
N VAL A 243 -18.65 -21.32 1.37
CA VAL A 243 -18.40 -19.94 1.75
C VAL A 243 -19.64 -19.09 1.45
N LYS A 244 -20.14 -18.39 2.47
CA LYS A 244 -21.30 -17.48 2.37
C LYS A 244 -20.88 -16.03 2.09
N SER A 245 -19.92 -15.54 2.82
CA SER A 245 -19.44 -14.18 2.73
C SER A 245 -17.99 -14.04 3.20
N ILE A 246 -17.40 -12.90 2.85
CA ILE A 246 -16.06 -12.50 3.27
C ILE A 246 -16.16 -11.17 4.00
N GLU A 247 -15.53 -11.09 5.17
CA GLU A 247 -15.46 -9.86 5.96
C GLU A 247 -14.02 -9.36 6.03
N GLU A 248 -13.83 -8.09 5.79
CA GLU A 248 -12.52 -7.44 5.87
C GLU A 248 -12.08 -7.26 7.32
N ILE A 249 -10.79 -7.50 7.60
CA ILE A 249 -10.18 -7.29 8.91
C ILE A 249 -9.10 -6.19 8.81
N ASN A 250 -8.17 -6.34 7.85
CA ASN A 250 -7.13 -5.36 7.58
C ASN A 250 -6.68 -5.44 6.12
N HIS A 251 -6.02 -4.42 5.64
CA HIS A 251 -5.55 -4.27 4.26
C HIS A 251 -6.66 -4.54 3.24
N PHE A 252 -7.29 -3.49 2.82
CA PHE A 252 -8.42 -3.56 1.87
C PHE A 252 -8.01 -4.10 0.50
N LEU A 253 -6.74 -3.92 0.12
CA LEU A 253 -6.20 -4.36 -1.15
C LEU A 253 -5.63 -5.78 -1.09
N PRO A 254 -5.83 -6.60 -2.15
CA PRO A 254 -5.32 -7.96 -2.22
C PRO A 254 -3.79 -8.00 -2.27
N ARG A 255 -3.17 -8.47 -1.19
CA ARG A 255 -1.71 -8.62 -1.06
C ARG A 255 -1.31 -9.56 0.06
N VAL A 256 -0.02 -9.89 0.14
CA VAL A 256 0.54 -10.62 1.29
C VAL A 256 0.28 -9.83 2.59
N GLY A 257 -0.09 -10.53 3.64
CA GLY A 257 -0.51 -9.95 4.92
C GLY A 257 -1.99 -9.58 5.00
N MET A 258 -2.72 -9.58 3.88
CA MET A 258 -4.16 -9.38 3.87
C MET A 258 -4.86 -10.42 4.74
N ARG A 259 -5.77 -9.97 5.62
CA ARG A 259 -6.56 -10.82 6.52
C ARG A 259 -8.03 -10.67 6.22
N ARG A 260 -8.72 -11.81 6.15
CA ARG A 260 -10.17 -11.87 5.93
C ARG A 260 -10.80 -12.89 6.87
N ARG A 261 -12.02 -12.60 7.31
CA ARG A 261 -12.87 -13.59 7.97
C ARG A 261 -13.74 -14.24 6.90
N ILE A 262 -13.54 -15.53 6.70
CA ILE A 262 -14.36 -16.36 5.82
C ILE A 262 -15.51 -16.90 6.63
N VAL A 263 -16.75 -16.56 6.24
CA VAL A 263 -17.97 -17.02 6.90
C VAL A 263 -18.50 -18.23 6.14
N PHE A 264 -18.56 -19.35 6.82
CA PHE A 264 -19.15 -20.60 6.34
C PHE A 264 -20.57 -20.82 6.91
N GLU A 265 -21.27 -21.84 6.44
CA GLU A 265 -22.57 -22.20 7.00
C GLU A 265 -22.53 -22.56 8.49
N ASN A 266 -21.47 -23.23 8.93
CA ASN A 266 -21.30 -23.79 10.27
C ASN A 266 -20.13 -23.16 11.02
N GLY A 267 -19.88 -21.87 10.85
CA GLY A 267 -18.81 -21.15 11.57
C GLY A 267 -18.06 -20.17 10.71
N ASN A 268 -16.95 -19.68 11.24
CA ASN A 268 -16.06 -18.78 10.51
C ASN A 268 -14.58 -19.14 10.74
N ALA A 269 -13.72 -18.67 9.84
CA ALA A 269 -12.28 -18.80 9.97
C ALA A 269 -11.61 -17.49 9.55
N VAL A 270 -10.62 -17.02 10.31
CA VAL A 270 -9.77 -15.91 9.92
C VAL A 270 -8.55 -16.48 9.20
N ILE A 271 -8.35 -16.04 7.97
CA ILE A 271 -7.26 -16.48 7.11
C ILE A 271 -6.44 -15.25 6.71
N TYR A 272 -5.11 -15.40 6.62
CA TYR A 272 -4.22 -14.39 6.08
C TYR A 272 -3.33 -14.96 4.98
N SER A 273 -3.02 -14.11 3.99
CA SER A 273 -2.05 -14.40 2.94
C SER A 273 -0.65 -14.42 3.54
N SER A 274 0.03 -15.58 3.51
CA SER A 274 1.21 -15.82 4.33
C SER A 274 2.52 -15.96 3.56
N SER A 275 2.48 -16.22 2.25
CA SER A 275 3.67 -16.23 1.39
C SER A 275 3.30 -15.90 -0.05
N TYR A 276 4.27 -15.46 -0.84
CA TYR A 276 4.11 -15.16 -2.25
C TYR A 276 5.45 -15.27 -2.99
N SER A 277 5.42 -15.85 -4.19
CA SER A 277 6.51 -15.86 -5.14
C SER A 277 5.93 -15.80 -6.56
N TYR A 278 6.50 -14.97 -7.40
CA TYR A 278 6.03 -14.72 -8.77
C TYR A 278 7.15 -14.88 -9.79
N SER A 279 6.83 -15.62 -10.85
CA SER A 279 7.51 -15.52 -12.14
C SER A 279 6.47 -15.67 -13.27
N PRO A 280 6.75 -15.28 -14.51
CA PRO A 280 5.80 -15.39 -15.63
C PRO A 280 5.27 -16.79 -15.89
N GLU A 281 6.03 -17.83 -15.53
CA GLU A 281 5.69 -19.24 -15.76
C GLU A 281 5.21 -19.95 -14.49
N ARG A 282 5.37 -19.32 -13.30
CA ARG A 282 5.08 -19.96 -12.01
C ARG A 282 4.73 -18.94 -10.95
N ILE A 283 3.58 -19.12 -10.32
CA ILE A 283 3.12 -18.31 -9.20
C ILE A 283 2.84 -19.24 -8.01
N GLU A 284 3.37 -18.89 -6.86
CA GLU A 284 3.12 -19.59 -5.60
C GLU A 284 2.63 -18.63 -4.54
N PHE A 285 1.61 -19.02 -3.80
CA PHE A 285 1.18 -18.28 -2.62
C PHE A 285 0.59 -19.23 -1.59
N SER A 286 0.50 -18.76 -0.37
CA SER A 286 -0.11 -19.55 0.70
C SER A 286 -1.02 -18.72 1.58
N GLU A 287 -1.97 -19.42 2.18
CA GLU A 287 -2.94 -18.89 3.12
C GLU A 287 -2.86 -19.68 4.41
N THR A 288 -2.79 -18.99 5.52
CA THR A 288 -2.64 -19.63 6.83
C THR A 288 -3.76 -19.16 7.74
N ASP A 289 -4.34 -20.07 8.53
CA ASP A 289 -5.29 -19.69 9.56
C ASP A 289 -4.62 -18.88 10.68
N GLU A 290 -5.38 -18.01 11.34
CA GLU A 290 -4.87 -17.08 12.36
C GLU A 290 -4.11 -17.79 13.50
N ASN A 291 -4.51 -18.99 13.85
CA ASN A 291 -3.86 -19.81 14.89
C ASN A 291 -2.65 -20.60 14.37
N LYS A 292 -2.32 -20.47 13.09
CA LYS A 292 -1.21 -21.17 12.40
C LYS A 292 -1.31 -22.70 12.48
N LYS A 293 -2.53 -23.25 12.60
CA LYS A 293 -2.79 -24.69 12.67
C LYS A 293 -2.78 -25.33 11.30
N SER A 294 -3.28 -24.61 10.30
CA SER A 294 -3.35 -25.07 8.92
C SER A 294 -2.80 -24.05 7.92
N THR A 295 -2.39 -24.54 6.76
CA THR A 295 -1.96 -23.70 5.63
C THR A 295 -2.40 -24.38 4.34
N THR A 296 -3.00 -23.61 3.47
CA THR A 296 -3.24 -23.98 2.08
C THR A 296 -2.18 -23.32 1.20
N HIS A 297 -1.46 -24.11 0.44
CA HIS A 297 -0.49 -23.64 -0.54
C HIS A 297 -1.05 -23.84 -1.94
N PHE A 298 -0.94 -22.83 -2.76
CA PHE A 298 -1.35 -22.81 -4.15
C PHE A 298 -0.11 -22.66 -5.01
N LEU A 299 0.03 -23.57 -5.96
CA LEU A 299 1.06 -23.55 -6.99
C LEU A 299 0.38 -23.50 -8.36
N LEU A 300 0.61 -22.42 -9.11
CA LEU A 300 0.16 -22.25 -10.48
C LEU A 300 1.37 -22.39 -11.40
N GLU A 301 1.26 -23.23 -12.41
CA GLU A 301 2.32 -23.47 -13.41
C GLU A 301 1.70 -23.34 -14.80
N LYS A 302 2.27 -22.46 -15.62
CA LYS A 302 1.88 -22.33 -17.02
C LYS A 302 2.29 -23.57 -17.79
N THR A 303 1.35 -24.25 -18.41
CA THR A 303 1.60 -25.46 -19.20
C THR A 303 1.56 -25.21 -20.71
N ASP A 304 0.86 -24.12 -21.13
CA ASP A 304 0.77 -23.65 -22.51
C ASP A 304 0.30 -22.18 -22.50
N ASN A 305 0.21 -21.52 -23.67
CA ASN A 305 -0.11 -20.08 -23.76
C ASN A 305 -1.39 -19.65 -23.06
N ASN A 306 -2.41 -20.48 -23.00
CA ASN A 306 -3.64 -20.20 -22.26
C ASN A 306 -4.05 -21.40 -21.41
N LYS A 307 -3.06 -22.11 -20.84
CA LYS A 307 -3.32 -23.27 -19.98
C LYS A 307 -2.47 -23.20 -18.74
N THR A 308 -3.11 -23.37 -17.61
CA THR A 308 -2.45 -23.30 -16.30
C THR A 308 -2.84 -24.50 -15.45
N ARG A 309 -1.83 -25.13 -14.87
CA ARG A 309 -1.98 -26.16 -13.85
C ARG A 309 -2.01 -25.53 -12.48
N LEU A 310 -3.04 -25.81 -11.69
CA LEU A 310 -3.13 -25.44 -10.29
C LEU A 310 -2.96 -26.68 -9.42
N THR A 311 -1.97 -26.66 -8.52
CA THR A 311 -1.84 -27.63 -7.42
C THR A 311 -2.17 -26.95 -6.10
N LEU A 312 -3.10 -27.53 -5.37
CA LEU A 312 -3.52 -27.11 -4.03
C LEU A 312 -3.06 -28.14 -3.01
N ASP A 313 -2.16 -27.72 -2.13
CA ASP A 313 -1.63 -28.53 -1.02
C ASP A 313 -2.16 -28.01 0.31
N TYR A 314 -2.79 -28.90 1.09
CA TYR A 314 -3.26 -28.55 2.42
C TYR A 314 -2.37 -29.16 3.50
N TYR A 315 -1.85 -28.30 4.36
CA TYR A 315 -0.93 -28.64 5.44
C TYR A 315 -1.58 -28.41 6.79
N ILE A 316 -1.29 -29.30 7.76
CA ILE A 316 -1.59 -29.08 9.17
C ILE A 316 -0.30 -29.10 10.01
N LYS A 317 -0.39 -28.57 11.25
CA LYS A 317 0.73 -28.59 12.19
C LYS A 317 1.19 -30.02 12.45
N LYS A 318 2.51 -30.26 12.50
CA LYS A 318 3.11 -31.58 12.73
C LYS A 318 2.81 -32.06 14.16
N ASN A 319 1.79 -32.89 14.30
CA ASN A 319 1.36 -33.53 15.53
C ASN A 319 0.65 -34.86 15.20
N ALA A 320 1.17 -35.98 15.69
CA ALA A 320 0.67 -37.32 15.33
C ALA A 320 -0.81 -37.50 15.65
N LEU A 321 -1.26 -37.03 16.81
CA LEU A 321 -2.66 -37.14 17.23
C LEU A 321 -3.58 -36.31 16.31
N SER A 322 -3.18 -35.09 16.01
CA SER A 322 -3.96 -34.21 15.11
C SER A 322 -4.04 -34.76 13.70
N GLN A 323 -2.97 -35.38 13.18
CA GLN A 323 -2.94 -36.02 11.86
C GLN A 323 -3.88 -37.22 11.82
N PHE A 324 -3.82 -38.06 12.82
CA PHE A 324 -4.70 -39.22 12.94
C PHE A 324 -6.18 -38.79 13.00
N MET A 325 -6.51 -37.86 13.88
CA MET A 325 -7.87 -37.34 14.01
C MET A 325 -8.37 -36.72 12.71
N PHE A 326 -7.55 -35.88 12.06
CA PHE A 326 -7.87 -35.27 10.79
C PHE A 326 -8.16 -36.30 9.70
N THR A 327 -7.32 -37.35 9.61
CA THR A 327 -7.46 -38.43 8.63
C THR A 327 -8.78 -39.20 8.81
N LEU A 328 -9.14 -39.46 10.05
CA LEU A 328 -10.37 -40.22 10.35
C LEU A 328 -11.65 -39.40 10.15
N THR A 329 -11.63 -38.12 10.51
CA THR A 329 -12.88 -37.33 10.64
C THR A 329 -13.10 -36.28 9.55
N GLN A 330 -12.05 -35.77 8.96
CA GLN A 330 -12.15 -34.56 8.12
C GLN A 330 -11.59 -34.71 6.71
N LYS A 331 -10.56 -35.57 6.52
CA LYS A 331 -9.81 -35.65 5.28
C LYS A 331 -10.71 -35.84 4.05
N LYS A 332 -11.55 -36.89 4.07
CA LYS A 332 -12.41 -37.21 2.91
C LYS A 332 -13.39 -36.08 2.58
N LYS A 333 -14.05 -35.53 3.58
CA LYS A 333 -14.99 -34.40 3.40
C LYS A 333 -14.28 -33.16 2.83
N MET A 334 -13.08 -32.88 3.31
CA MET A 334 -12.29 -31.74 2.82
C MET A 334 -11.80 -31.96 1.39
N GLU A 335 -11.36 -33.18 1.03
CA GLU A 335 -10.99 -33.51 -0.35
C GLU A 335 -12.17 -33.33 -1.31
N GLU A 336 -13.36 -33.80 -0.95
CA GLU A 336 -14.58 -33.62 -1.73
C GLU A 336 -14.94 -32.13 -1.89
N SER A 337 -14.84 -31.35 -0.81
CA SER A 337 -15.06 -29.89 -0.83
C SER A 337 -14.04 -29.15 -1.72
N ILE A 338 -12.77 -29.52 -1.66
CA ILE A 338 -11.73 -28.97 -2.51
C ILE A 338 -12.01 -29.29 -3.99
N HIS A 339 -12.36 -30.53 -4.31
CA HIS A 339 -12.71 -30.89 -5.69
C HIS A 339 -13.89 -30.07 -6.26
N LYS A 340 -14.95 -29.91 -5.47
CA LYS A 340 -16.07 -29.06 -5.85
C LYS A 340 -15.63 -27.60 -6.04
N SER A 341 -14.86 -27.06 -5.10
CA SER A 341 -14.34 -25.70 -5.17
C SER A 341 -13.51 -25.48 -6.46
N LEU A 342 -12.65 -26.43 -6.82
CA LEU A 342 -11.85 -26.35 -8.04
C LEU A 342 -12.69 -26.50 -9.32
N LEU A 343 -13.84 -27.19 -9.29
CA LEU A 343 -14.79 -27.19 -10.41
C LEU A 343 -15.44 -25.81 -10.57
N ASN A 344 -15.96 -25.24 -9.48
CA ASN A 344 -16.57 -23.90 -9.48
C ASN A 344 -15.57 -22.83 -9.92
N LEU A 345 -14.30 -22.93 -9.51
CA LEU A 345 -13.23 -22.06 -9.93
C LEU A 345 -13.06 -22.04 -11.46
N GLY A 346 -13.24 -23.19 -12.12
CA GLY A 346 -13.16 -23.29 -13.58
C GLY A 346 -14.26 -22.50 -14.31
N GLU A 347 -15.44 -22.35 -13.71
CA GLU A 347 -16.48 -21.48 -14.24
C GLU A 347 -16.20 -20.00 -13.90
N PHE A 348 -15.77 -19.72 -12.67
CA PHE A 348 -15.50 -18.36 -12.23
C PHE A 348 -14.36 -17.70 -13.00
N VAL A 349 -13.26 -18.42 -13.30
CA VAL A 349 -12.11 -17.84 -14.02
C VAL A 349 -12.47 -17.33 -15.42
N LYS A 350 -13.49 -17.87 -16.07
CA LYS A 350 -13.99 -17.41 -17.38
C LYS A 350 -14.59 -16.00 -17.32
N GLU A 351 -14.99 -15.53 -16.15
CA GLU A 351 -15.56 -14.21 -15.93
C GLU A 351 -14.51 -13.14 -15.65
N ILE A 352 -13.27 -13.56 -15.32
CA ILE A 352 -12.17 -12.63 -15.01
C ILE A 352 -11.78 -11.88 -16.28
N ARG A 353 -11.81 -10.56 -16.17
CA ARG A 353 -11.29 -9.64 -17.19
C ARG A 353 -10.02 -9.01 -16.65
N LEU A 354 -8.90 -9.28 -17.31
CA LEU A 354 -7.65 -8.57 -17.03
C LEU A 354 -7.64 -7.27 -17.84
N PRO A 355 -7.03 -6.19 -17.30
CA PRO A 355 -6.75 -4.99 -18.09
C PRO A 355 -5.85 -5.36 -19.28
N GLU A 356 -6.10 -4.74 -20.43
CA GLU A 356 -5.27 -4.87 -21.63
C GLU A 356 -3.90 -4.19 -21.45
#